data_2d11580e5a4d63b441ff45205de9fd78
#
_entry.id   2d11580e5a4d63b441ff45205de9fd78
#
_cell.length_a   1.000
_cell.length_b   1.000
_cell.length_c   1.000
_cell.angle_alpha   90.00
_cell.angle_beta   90.00
_cell.angle_gamma   90.00
#
_symmetry.space_group_name_H-M   'P 1'
#
loop_
_entity.id
_entity.type
_entity.pdbx_description
1 polymer ?
#
loop_
_entity_poly.entity_id
_entity_poly.type
_entity_poly.pdbx_seq_one_letter_code
_entity_poly.pdbx_strand_id
1 'polypeptide(L)'
;MKTEIRRVTKENWREIVQLKVAKGQENFIESNAESLLEAVFEGEDWVPVGLYSENQLVGFAMYGCYDSTNRSIWLDRFMIGEANQSHGLGKLFLEKICQYLPTEYELKQILLSFYPENQNARKFYEAYGFITTTKVDENGEEIYYLDVSH
;
A
#
# COMPACT_ATOMS: atom_id res chain seq x y z
N MET A 1 18.75 1.60 -10.41
CA MET A 1 17.56 0.78 -10.68
C MET A 1 16.38 1.69 -11.02
N LYS A 2 15.73 1.44 -12.14
CA LYS A 2 14.60 2.23 -12.57
C LYS A 2 13.31 1.68 -11.96
N THR A 3 12.63 2.50 -11.17
CA THR A 3 11.35 2.12 -10.54
C THR A 3 10.25 3.07 -10.99
N GLU A 4 9.05 2.54 -11.14
CA GLU A 4 7.89 3.35 -11.55
C GLU A 4 6.64 2.88 -10.81
N ILE A 5 5.76 3.84 -10.56
CA ILE A 5 4.41 3.58 -10.06
C ILE A 5 3.49 3.89 -11.24
N ARG A 6 2.72 2.90 -11.68
CA ARG A 6 1.80 3.05 -12.83
C ARG A 6 0.38 2.73 -12.42
N ARG A 7 -0.56 3.51 -12.89
CA ARG A 7 -1.97 3.24 -12.67
C ARG A 7 -2.38 1.90 -13.25
N VAL A 8 -3.35 1.24 -12.63
CA VAL A 8 -3.94 0.03 -13.17
C VAL A 8 -4.83 0.40 -14.33
N THR A 9 -4.66 -0.29 -15.46
CA THR A 9 -5.37 -0.05 -16.71
C THR A 9 -5.85 -1.37 -17.29
N LYS A 10 -6.57 -1.28 -18.41
CA LYS A 10 -7.01 -2.48 -19.13
C LYS A 10 -5.84 -3.30 -19.68
N GLU A 11 -4.65 -2.70 -19.81
CA GLU A 11 -3.46 -3.38 -20.33
C GLU A 11 -2.71 -4.16 -19.24
N ASN A 12 -2.80 -3.78 -17.98
CA ASN A 12 -1.98 -4.41 -16.93
C ASN A 12 -2.75 -5.08 -15.80
N TRP A 13 -4.07 -4.93 -15.72
CA TRP A 13 -4.82 -5.45 -14.58
C TRP A 13 -4.72 -6.97 -14.41
N ARG A 14 -4.63 -7.71 -15.51
CA ARG A 14 -4.55 -9.18 -15.44
C ARG A 14 -3.25 -9.65 -14.80
N GLU A 15 -2.12 -9.02 -15.12
CA GLU A 15 -0.85 -9.34 -14.49
C GLU A 15 -0.88 -9.00 -13.00
N ILE A 16 -1.51 -7.88 -12.66
CA ILE A 16 -1.63 -7.44 -11.27
C ILE A 16 -2.43 -8.43 -10.44
N VAL A 17 -3.53 -8.94 -10.99
CA VAL A 17 -4.35 -9.95 -10.31
C VAL A 17 -3.56 -11.23 -10.06
N GLN A 18 -2.62 -11.56 -10.92
CA GLN A 18 -1.83 -12.78 -10.78
C GLN A 18 -0.68 -12.67 -9.77
N LEU A 19 -0.32 -11.47 -9.35
CA LEU A 19 0.68 -11.29 -8.30
C LEU A 19 0.15 -11.83 -6.98
N LYS A 20 0.97 -12.57 -6.26
CA LYS A 20 0.59 -13.15 -4.97
C LYS A 20 1.66 -12.87 -3.94
N VAL A 21 1.23 -12.70 -2.70
CA VAL A 21 2.14 -12.60 -1.56
C VAL A 21 2.76 -13.96 -1.27
N ALA A 22 3.80 -13.97 -0.44
CA ALA A 22 4.45 -15.22 -0.04
C ALA A 22 3.46 -16.12 0.69
N LYS A 23 3.66 -17.42 0.58
CA LYS A 23 2.84 -18.41 1.26
C LYS A 23 2.82 -18.12 2.75
N GLY A 24 1.64 -18.09 3.33
CA GLY A 24 1.44 -17.75 4.74
C GLY A 24 1.09 -16.28 4.98
N GLN A 25 1.20 -15.43 3.96
CA GLN A 25 0.85 -14.00 4.08
C GLN A 25 -0.55 -13.70 3.54
N GLU A 26 -1.16 -14.62 2.80
CA GLU A 26 -2.45 -14.39 2.15
C GLU A 26 -3.61 -14.20 3.11
N ASN A 27 -3.46 -14.57 4.38
CA ASN A 27 -4.48 -14.34 5.39
C ASN A 27 -4.45 -12.91 5.97
N PHE A 28 -3.42 -12.13 5.65
CA PHE A 28 -3.21 -10.80 6.20
C PHE A 28 -3.54 -9.68 5.23
N ILE A 29 -3.78 -10.01 3.98
CA ILE A 29 -4.04 -9.01 2.95
C ILE A 29 -5.06 -9.57 1.95
N GLU A 30 -6.00 -8.76 1.51
CA GLU A 30 -6.95 -9.14 0.48
C GLU A 30 -6.23 -9.36 -0.85
N SER A 31 -6.79 -10.22 -1.70
CA SER A 31 -6.24 -10.43 -3.03
C SER A 31 -6.26 -9.14 -3.85
N ASN A 32 -5.38 -9.05 -4.83
CA ASN A 32 -5.38 -7.88 -5.71
C ASN A 32 -6.69 -7.77 -6.50
N ALA A 33 -7.29 -8.90 -6.87
CA ALA A 33 -8.61 -8.89 -7.54
C ALA A 33 -9.67 -8.24 -6.66
N GLU A 34 -9.73 -8.61 -5.39
CA GLU A 34 -10.70 -8.03 -4.46
C GLU A 34 -10.45 -6.53 -4.28
N SER A 35 -9.19 -6.12 -4.19
CA SER A 35 -8.84 -4.71 -4.07
C SER A 35 -9.27 -3.90 -5.29
N LEU A 36 -9.09 -4.44 -6.50
CA LEU A 36 -9.53 -3.77 -7.72
C LEU A 36 -11.05 -3.62 -7.76
N LEU A 37 -11.79 -4.63 -7.28
CA LEU A 37 -13.25 -4.53 -7.21
C LEU A 37 -13.69 -3.49 -6.18
N GLU A 38 -12.99 -3.40 -5.05
CA GLU A 38 -13.26 -2.34 -4.06
C GLU A 38 -13.06 -0.96 -4.69
N ALA A 39 -11.99 -0.80 -5.47
CA ALA A 39 -11.71 0.47 -6.14
C ALA A 39 -12.84 0.89 -7.09
N VAL A 40 -13.49 -0.08 -7.73
CA VAL A 40 -14.60 0.20 -8.66
C VAL A 40 -15.91 0.48 -7.93
N PHE A 41 -16.21 -0.25 -6.86
CA PHE A 41 -17.53 -0.27 -6.26
C PHE A 41 -17.68 0.45 -4.92
N GLU A 42 -16.58 0.68 -4.18
CA GLU A 42 -16.66 1.28 -2.85
C GLU A 42 -16.72 2.82 -2.86
N GLY A 43 -16.35 3.46 -3.96
CA GLY A 43 -16.54 4.90 -4.12
C GLY A 43 -15.70 5.80 -3.24
N GLU A 44 -14.60 5.31 -2.67
CA GLU A 44 -13.73 6.06 -1.76
C GLU A 44 -12.54 6.69 -2.45
N ASP A 45 -12.64 6.95 -3.75
CA ASP A 45 -11.57 7.50 -4.57
C ASP A 45 -10.28 6.68 -4.49
N TRP A 46 -10.42 5.36 -4.41
CA TRP A 46 -9.29 4.45 -4.38
C TRP A 46 -8.53 4.47 -5.70
N VAL A 47 -7.22 4.53 -5.61
CA VAL A 47 -6.31 4.54 -6.77
C VAL A 47 -5.42 3.31 -6.69
N PRO A 48 -5.73 2.25 -7.45
CA PRO A 48 -4.85 1.09 -7.53
C PRO A 48 -3.69 1.37 -8.47
N VAL A 49 -2.48 0.94 -8.07
CA VAL A 49 -1.27 1.14 -8.87
C VAL A 49 -0.42 -0.12 -8.89
N GLY A 50 0.23 -0.36 -10.02
CA GLY A 50 1.26 -1.39 -10.12
C GLY A 50 2.62 -0.79 -9.81
N LEU A 51 3.48 -1.61 -9.20
CA LEU A 51 4.85 -1.24 -8.84
C LEU A 51 5.80 -1.95 -9.81
N TYR A 52 6.61 -1.19 -10.53
CA TYR A 52 7.44 -1.73 -11.61
C TYR A 52 8.92 -1.45 -11.34
N SER A 53 9.74 -2.46 -11.54
CA SER A 53 11.19 -2.36 -11.49
C SER A 53 11.76 -2.84 -12.81
N GLU A 54 12.53 -1.99 -13.49
CA GLU A 54 13.11 -2.29 -14.81
C GLU A 54 12.02 -2.76 -15.81
N ASN A 55 10.88 -2.06 -15.81
CA ASN A 55 9.72 -2.35 -16.66
C ASN A 55 9.01 -3.67 -16.35
N GLN A 56 9.34 -4.32 -15.24
CA GLN A 56 8.67 -5.56 -14.82
C GLN A 56 7.78 -5.28 -13.61
N LEU A 57 6.58 -5.82 -13.64
CA LEU A 57 5.64 -5.71 -12.52
C LEU A 57 6.15 -6.54 -11.35
N VAL A 58 6.37 -5.90 -10.20
CA VAL A 58 6.89 -6.57 -9.00
C VAL A 58 5.99 -6.42 -7.79
N GLY A 59 5.00 -5.53 -7.83
CA GLY A 59 4.14 -5.33 -6.68
C GLY A 59 2.87 -4.56 -7.01
N PHE A 60 2.07 -4.31 -5.99
CA PHE A 60 0.78 -3.64 -6.09
C PHE A 60 0.57 -2.78 -4.86
N ALA A 61 -0.08 -1.64 -5.06
CA ALA A 61 -0.50 -0.78 -3.96
C ALA A 61 -1.84 -0.13 -4.30
N MET A 62 -2.54 0.32 -3.27
CA MET A 62 -3.78 1.07 -3.46
C MET A 62 -3.86 2.14 -2.38
N TYR A 63 -4.12 3.38 -2.78
CA TYR A 63 -4.28 4.48 -1.84
C TYR A 63 -5.56 5.24 -2.14
N GLY A 64 -6.03 6.01 -1.18
CA GLY A 64 -7.25 6.78 -1.35
C GLY A 64 -7.87 7.23 -0.05
N CYS A 65 -9.15 7.49 -0.08
CA CYS A 65 -9.89 7.98 1.07
C CYS A 65 -9.27 9.27 1.62
N TYR A 66 -8.93 10.18 0.71
CA TYR A 66 -8.30 11.45 1.08
C TYR A 66 -9.24 12.31 1.91
N ASP A 67 -8.77 12.77 3.06
CA ASP A 67 -9.49 13.66 3.95
C ASP A 67 -8.80 15.04 3.92
N SER A 68 -9.45 15.99 3.26
CA SER A 68 -8.89 17.35 3.10
C SER A 68 -8.89 18.13 4.42
N THR A 69 -9.78 17.80 5.35
CA THR A 69 -9.84 18.45 6.66
C THR A 69 -8.65 18.03 7.53
N ASN A 70 -8.41 16.74 7.63
CA ASN A 70 -7.30 16.21 8.42
C ASN A 70 -6.01 16.11 7.63
N ARG A 71 -6.05 16.34 6.33
CA ARG A 71 -4.91 16.23 5.41
C ARG A 71 -4.25 14.85 5.53
N SER A 72 -5.09 13.83 5.41
CA SER A 72 -4.64 12.44 5.53
C SER A 72 -5.09 11.63 4.33
N ILE A 73 -4.34 10.58 4.03
CA ILE A 73 -4.69 9.62 2.98
C ILE A 73 -4.34 8.22 3.48
N TRP A 74 -5.09 7.24 3.01
CA TRP A 74 -4.84 5.84 3.36
C TRP A 74 -3.99 5.16 2.30
N LEU A 75 -2.96 4.47 2.74
CA LEU A 75 -2.27 3.46 1.94
C LEU A 75 -2.91 2.13 2.32
N ASP A 76 -3.96 1.77 1.58
CA ASP A 76 -4.86 0.69 1.98
C ASP A 76 -4.33 -0.70 1.63
N ARG A 77 -3.55 -0.80 0.57
CA ARG A 77 -2.92 -2.06 0.13
C ARG A 77 -1.49 -1.76 -0.28
N PHE A 78 -0.59 -2.65 0.07
CA PHE A 78 0.80 -2.58 -0.34
C PHE A 78 1.40 -3.98 -0.28
N MET A 79 1.89 -4.48 -1.42
CA MET A 79 2.52 -5.80 -1.44
C MET A 79 3.58 -5.89 -2.53
N ILE A 80 4.59 -6.70 -2.28
CA ILE A 80 5.58 -7.12 -3.28
C ILE A 80 5.28 -8.58 -3.59
N GLY A 81 5.25 -8.93 -4.88
CA GLY A 81 4.97 -10.30 -5.30
C GLY A 81 6.01 -11.28 -4.76
N GLU A 82 5.57 -12.50 -4.47
CA GLU A 82 6.40 -13.53 -3.86
C GLU A 82 7.75 -13.71 -4.56
N ALA A 83 7.75 -13.73 -5.89
CA ALA A 83 8.97 -13.94 -6.68
C ALA A 83 9.98 -12.81 -6.54
N ASN A 84 9.58 -11.67 -6.02
CA ASN A 84 10.42 -10.46 -5.95
C ASN A 84 10.71 -10.02 -4.52
N GLN A 85 10.27 -10.77 -3.52
CA GLN A 85 10.52 -10.45 -2.12
C GLN A 85 11.98 -10.69 -1.75
N SER A 86 12.40 -10.10 -0.62
CA SER A 86 13.76 -10.24 -0.07
C SER A 86 14.86 -9.57 -0.90
N HIS A 87 14.51 -8.64 -1.78
CA HIS A 87 15.48 -7.88 -2.58
C HIS A 87 15.46 -6.39 -2.23
N GLY A 88 14.86 -6.01 -1.10
CA GLY A 88 14.79 -4.61 -0.68
C GLY A 88 13.75 -3.78 -1.45
N LEU A 89 12.96 -4.39 -2.30
CA LEU A 89 11.97 -3.67 -3.11
C LEU A 89 10.84 -3.09 -2.26
N GLY A 90 10.45 -3.77 -1.19
CA GLY A 90 9.40 -3.27 -0.30
C GLY A 90 9.75 -1.91 0.27
N LYS A 91 10.94 -1.78 0.83
CA LYS A 91 11.41 -0.51 1.39
C LYS A 91 11.52 0.57 0.32
N LEU A 92 12.06 0.21 -0.83
CA LEU A 92 12.24 1.14 -1.95
C LEU A 92 10.90 1.69 -2.44
N PHE A 93 9.91 0.84 -2.65
CA PHE A 93 8.61 1.29 -3.13
C PHE A 93 7.78 1.98 -2.04
N LEU A 94 7.92 1.57 -0.79
CA LEU A 94 7.25 2.28 0.30
C LEU A 94 7.77 3.72 0.36
N GLU A 95 9.08 3.90 0.28
CA GLU A 95 9.69 5.22 0.26
C GLU A 95 9.19 6.03 -0.94
N LYS A 96 9.16 5.40 -2.11
CA LYS A 96 8.70 6.07 -3.34
C LYS A 96 7.24 6.55 -3.22
N ILE A 97 6.35 5.71 -2.69
CA ILE A 97 4.95 6.08 -2.50
C ILE A 97 4.82 7.20 -1.46
N CYS A 98 5.52 7.08 -0.34
CA CYS A 98 5.44 8.08 0.73
C CYS A 98 6.02 9.43 0.31
N GLN A 99 6.93 9.47 -0.66
CA GLN A 99 7.43 10.71 -1.24
C GLN A 99 6.51 11.24 -2.33
N TYR A 100 5.85 10.36 -3.06
CA TYR A 100 4.95 10.73 -4.15
C TYR A 100 3.64 11.33 -3.66
N LEU A 101 3.02 10.71 -2.66
CA LEU A 101 1.68 11.13 -2.21
C LEU A 101 1.63 12.60 -1.77
N PRO A 102 2.62 13.13 -1.02
CA PRO A 102 2.58 14.54 -0.66
C PRO A 102 2.74 15.51 -1.84
N THR A 103 3.18 15.04 -3.00
CA THR A 103 3.23 15.88 -4.20
C THR A 103 1.87 15.98 -4.87
N GLU A 104 0.98 15.02 -4.64
CA GLU A 104 -0.34 14.96 -5.28
C GLU A 104 -1.47 15.42 -4.37
N TYR A 105 -1.26 15.34 -3.06
CA TYR A 105 -2.26 15.71 -2.06
C TYR A 105 -1.62 16.58 -1.00
N GLU A 106 -2.38 17.51 -0.46
CA GLU A 106 -1.91 18.31 0.68
C GLU A 106 -2.03 17.44 1.92
N LEU A 107 -0.90 16.92 2.44
CA LEU A 107 -0.90 15.90 3.48
C LEU A 107 -0.13 16.31 4.72
N LYS A 108 -0.65 15.92 5.88
CA LYS A 108 0.07 15.89 7.15
C LYS A 108 0.48 14.47 7.48
N GLN A 109 -0.32 13.47 7.09
CA GLN A 109 -0.05 12.09 7.46
C GLN A 109 -0.57 11.10 6.44
N ILE A 110 0.10 9.95 6.41
CA ILE A 110 -0.32 8.78 5.64
C ILE A 110 -0.73 7.73 6.67
N LEU A 111 -1.90 7.14 6.47
CA LEU A 111 -2.45 6.11 7.37
C LEU A 111 -2.38 4.74 6.71
N LEU A 112 -2.19 3.72 7.52
CA LEU A 112 -2.33 2.33 7.09
C LEU A 112 -2.75 1.48 8.28
N SER A 113 -3.14 0.25 8.01
CA SER A 113 -3.53 -0.68 9.06
C SER A 113 -3.09 -2.09 8.73
N PHE A 114 -2.92 -2.92 9.76
CA PHE A 114 -2.60 -4.33 9.61
C PHE A 114 -3.02 -5.09 10.86
N TYR A 115 -3.22 -6.40 10.72
CA TYR A 115 -3.60 -7.24 11.85
C TYR A 115 -2.46 -7.32 12.86
N PRO A 116 -2.77 -7.28 14.18
CA PRO A 116 -1.73 -7.36 15.22
C PRO A 116 -0.83 -8.58 15.10
N GLU A 117 -1.37 -9.69 14.57
CA GLU A 117 -0.63 -10.93 14.38
C GLU A 117 0.42 -10.84 13.27
N ASN A 118 0.31 -9.84 12.40
CA ASN A 118 1.25 -9.67 11.28
C ASN A 118 2.51 -8.95 11.77
N GLN A 119 3.38 -9.71 12.44
CA GLN A 119 4.61 -9.15 13.01
C GLN A 119 5.59 -8.65 11.95
N ASN A 120 5.58 -9.26 10.75
CA ASN A 120 6.44 -8.82 9.67
C ASN A 120 6.04 -7.42 9.19
N ALA A 121 4.75 -7.16 9.07
CA ALA A 121 4.24 -5.85 8.70
C ALA A 121 4.61 -4.81 9.78
N ARG A 122 4.40 -5.15 11.05
CA ARG A 122 4.76 -4.27 12.17
C ARG A 122 6.21 -3.84 12.10
N LYS A 123 7.13 -4.80 11.98
CA LYS A 123 8.55 -4.52 11.91
C LYS A 123 8.90 -3.66 10.70
N PHE A 124 8.31 -3.99 9.55
CA PHE A 124 8.56 -3.29 8.30
C PHE A 124 8.13 -1.84 8.36
N TYR A 125 6.90 -1.58 8.79
CA TYR A 125 6.38 -0.22 8.83
C TYR A 125 6.99 0.60 9.96
N GLU A 126 7.22 0.01 11.13
CA GLU A 126 7.90 0.71 12.23
C GLU A 126 9.33 1.09 11.87
N ALA A 127 10.03 0.20 11.17
CA ALA A 127 11.40 0.49 10.73
C ALA A 127 11.45 1.69 9.77
N TYR A 128 10.41 1.87 8.96
CA TYR A 128 10.34 3.00 8.06
C TYR A 128 10.01 4.31 8.79
N GLY A 129 9.29 4.24 9.90
CA GLY A 129 8.93 5.42 10.67
C GLY A 129 7.44 5.56 11.00
N PHE A 130 6.63 4.60 10.62
CA PHE A 130 5.22 4.58 11.00
C PHE A 130 5.08 4.33 12.50
N ILE A 131 4.11 4.99 13.10
CA ILE A 131 3.86 4.96 14.55
C ILE A 131 2.40 4.56 14.80
N THR A 132 2.18 3.74 15.83
CA THR A 132 0.82 3.33 16.18
C THR A 132 -0.02 4.51 16.65
N THR A 133 -1.28 4.54 16.20
CA THR A 133 -2.27 5.50 16.74
C THR A 133 -2.88 4.99 18.04
N THR A 134 -2.60 3.76 18.46
CA THR A 134 -3.25 3.02 19.55
C THR A 134 -4.71 2.70 19.30
N LYS A 135 -5.21 2.96 18.10
CA LYS A 135 -6.59 2.65 17.68
C LYS A 135 -6.63 1.44 16.78
N VAL A 136 -7.75 0.75 16.78
CA VAL A 136 -8.02 -0.34 15.85
C VAL A 136 -9.24 0.01 15.01
N ASP A 137 -9.32 -0.55 13.82
CA ASP A 137 -10.47 -0.35 12.96
C ASP A 137 -11.56 -1.39 13.25
N GLU A 138 -12.65 -1.34 12.49
CA GLU A 138 -13.80 -2.24 12.67
C GLU A 138 -13.45 -3.71 12.42
N ASN A 139 -12.36 -3.99 11.72
CA ASN A 139 -11.89 -5.34 11.42
C ASN A 139 -10.84 -5.84 12.42
N GLY A 140 -10.50 -5.02 13.40
CA GLY A 140 -9.48 -5.37 14.39
C GLY A 140 -8.05 -5.12 13.95
N GLU A 141 -7.85 -4.40 12.85
CA GLU A 141 -6.52 -4.03 12.40
C GLU A 141 -6.04 -2.79 13.15
N GLU A 142 -4.78 -2.80 13.57
CA GLU A 142 -4.17 -1.64 14.22
C GLU A 142 -3.89 -0.55 13.18
N ILE A 143 -4.23 0.69 13.53
CA ILE A 143 -4.01 1.84 12.64
C ILE A 143 -2.70 2.52 13.00
N TYR A 144 -1.85 2.69 12.00
CA TYR A 144 -0.56 3.37 12.08
C TYR A 144 -0.57 4.61 11.19
N TYR A 145 0.31 5.55 11.50
CA TYR A 145 0.45 6.78 10.70
C TYR A 145 1.92 7.14 10.50
N LEU A 146 2.18 7.84 9.42
CA LEU A 146 3.47 8.47 9.13
C LEU A 146 3.24 9.97 9.00
N ASP A 147 3.97 10.76 9.79
CA ASP A 147 3.92 12.21 9.70
C ASP A 147 4.73 12.63 8.47
N VAL A 148 4.08 13.28 7.52
CA VAL A 148 4.72 13.80 6.30
C VAL A 148 4.61 15.32 6.21
N SER A 149 4.20 15.97 7.31
CA SER A 149 4.14 17.44 7.35
C SER A 149 5.54 18.02 7.38
N HIS A 150 5.72 19.16 6.73
CA HIS A 150 7.00 19.85 6.67
C HIS A 150 6.87 21.29 7.11
#